data_fc56ae95a0611c31ad2df2c922cc5160
#
_entry.id   fc56ae95a0611c31ad2df2c922cc5160
#
_cell.length_a   1.000
_cell.length_b   1.000
_cell.length_c   1.000
_cell.angle_alpha   90.00
_cell.angle_beta   90.00
_cell.angle_gamma   90.00
#
_symmetry.space_group_name_H-M   'P 1'
#
loop_
_entity.id
_entity.type
_entity.pdbx_description
1 polymer ?
#
loop_
_entity_poly.entity_id
_entity_poly.type
_entity_poly.pdbx_seq_one_letter_code
_entity_poly.pdbx_strand_id
1 'polypeptide(L)'
;MEKSIKSIQGKNGVFAVMETTRGNIVLELYYKETPLTVVNFVGLAEGTLDAAKGKPFYDGLTFHRVISKGNGDDQDFMIQGGDPRGNGTGGPGYSFADEIVDKYAFTSGGLLAMANSGANTNGSQFFITIVPTPWLTGKHTIFGKVLEGQDIVNKTKQGDVIKKITIVRNGEDAKKFTASQSDFNKLSADALKAAAARKEAAFADQIKTIEKNFANFEKNADGIYYKIKKAGSGEKTGRGKKVSVDYKGYLIDGRVFDSSEGRAPLSFTTAAGQMIPGFDAMVQDMKKGESRTIVIPPDLAYGERRYPGVIPEN
;
A
#
# COMPACT_ATOMS: atom_id res chain seq x y z
N MET A 1 11.19 -15.85 35.70
CA MET A 1 12.65 -15.94 35.45
C MET A 1 12.86 -15.56 33.95
N GLU A 2 13.09 -14.30 33.72
CA GLU A 2 13.53 -13.83 32.39
C GLU A 2 14.95 -14.33 32.21
N LYS A 3 15.12 -15.39 31.39
CA LYS A 3 16.44 -15.71 30.83
C LYS A 3 16.79 -14.46 30.01
N SER A 4 17.79 -13.71 30.46
CA SER A 4 18.41 -12.62 29.74
C SER A 4 18.69 -13.09 28.29
N ILE A 5 17.91 -12.60 27.33
CA ILE A 5 18.07 -12.93 25.92
C ILE A 5 19.34 -12.20 25.47
N LYS A 6 20.39 -12.97 25.19
CA LYS A 6 21.73 -12.42 24.88
C LYS A 6 21.72 -11.41 23.75
N SER A 7 20.90 -11.63 22.73
CA SER A 7 20.84 -10.80 21.52
C SER A 7 20.34 -9.35 21.77
N ILE A 8 19.63 -9.10 22.87
CA ILE A 8 19.10 -7.76 23.24
C ILE A 8 19.75 -7.17 24.49
N GLN A 9 20.65 -7.92 25.12
CA GLN A 9 21.34 -7.44 26.32
C GLN A 9 22.23 -6.22 25.98
N GLY A 10 22.07 -5.12 26.69
CA GLY A 10 22.80 -3.87 26.48
C GLY A 10 22.41 -3.08 25.21
N LYS A 11 21.44 -3.53 24.43
CA LYS A 11 20.89 -2.78 23.31
C LYS A 11 19.70 -1.94 23.75
N ASN A 12 19.65 -0.68 23.32
CA ASN A 12 18.50 0.19 23.49
C ASN A 12 17.51 -0.01 22.35
N GLY A 13 16.21 -0.17 22.63
CA GLY A 13 15.18 -0.35 21.61
C GLY A 13 13.94 -1.06 22.13
N VAL A 14 12.98 -1.25 21.23
CA VAL A 14 11.78 -2.05 21.44
C VAL A 14 11.99 -3.37 20.71
N PHE A 15 11.79 -4.47 21.43
CA PHE A 15 12.01 -5.82 20.92
C PHE A 15 10.77 -6.68 21.17
N ALA A 16 10.59 -7.71 20.35
CA ALA A 16 9.58 -8.74 20.55
C ALA A 16 10.25 -10.12 20.64
N VAL A 17 9.91 -10.87 21.67
CA VAL A 17 10.28 -12.28 21.82
C VAL A 17 9.07 -13.10 21.45
N MET A 18 9.11 -13.74 20.29
CA MET A 18 8.07 -14.60 19.80
C MET A 18 8.39 -16.05 20.11
N GLU A 19 7.68 -16.62 21.07
CA GLU A 19 7.75 -18.03 21.41
C GLU A 19 6.88 -18.83 20.46
N THR A 20 7.47 -19.78 19.75
CA THR A 20 6.75 -20.64 18.80
C THR A 20 6.85 -22.11 19.17
N THR A 21 6.15 -22.97 18.44
CA THR A 21 6.28 -24.43 18.57
C THR A 21 7.66 -24.93 18.13
N ARG A 22 8.44 -24.14 17.38
CA ARG A 22 9.78 -24.48 16.89
C ARG A 22 10.93 -23.90 17.71
N GLY A 23 10.63 -22.92 18.58
CA GLY A 23 11.62 -22.19 19.36
C GLY A 23 11.31 -20.68 19.40
N ASN A 24 12.26 -19.91 19.88
CA ASN A 24 12.08 -18.47 20.04
C ASN A 24 12.69 -17.72 18.85
N ILE A 25 11.97 -16.69 18.40
CA ILE A 25 12.43 -15.70 17.43
C ILE A 25 12.50 -14.35 18.15
N VAL A 26 13.65 -13.71 18.17
CA VAL A 26 13.85 -12.39 18.77
C VAL A 26 13.90 -11.35 17.67
N LEU A 27 13.03 -10.36 17.77
CA LEU A 27 12.82 -9.33 16.77
C LEU A 27 13.20 -7.95 17.35
N GLU A 28 13.93 -7.15 16.58
CA GLU A 28 14.05 -5.71 16.77
C GLU A 28 12.90 -5.02 16.06
N LEU A 29 12.23 -4.07 16.72
CA LEU A 29 11.12 -3.31 16.15
C LEU A 29 11.56 -1.86 15.86
N TYR A 30 11.28 -1.37 14.67
CA TYR A 30 11.70 -0.03 14.21
C TYR A 30 10.71 1.06 14.66
N TYR A 31 10.51 1.17 15.97
CA TYR A 31 9.48 2.01 16.59
C TYR A 31 9.64 3.52 16.32
N LYS A 32 10.82 3.97 15.92
CA LYS A 32 11.07 5.37 15.53
C LYS A 32 10.77 5.66 14.07
N GLU A 33 11.05 4.69 13.21
CA GLU A 33 10.93 4.83 11.76
C GLU A 33 9.56 4.42 11.21
N THR A 34 8.92 3.45 11.86
CA THR A 34 7.58 2.95 11.49
C THR A 34 6.68 2.90 12.74
N PRO A 35 6.44 4.07 13.38
CA PRO A 35 5.78 4.13 14.68
C PRO A 35 4.34 3.61 14.66
N LEU A 36 3.55 3.88 13.62
CA LEU A 36 2.17 3.40 13.51
C LEU A 36 2.12 1.86 13.44
N THR A 37 2.98 1.28 12.61
CA THR A 37 3.06 -0.18 12.42
C THR A 37 3.53 -0.87 13.71
N VAL A 38 4.53 -0.31 14.37
CA VAL A 38 5.03 -0.87 15.65
C VAL A 38 4.00 -0.72 16.76
N VAL A 39 3.29 0.43 16.86
CA VAL A 39 2.19 0.60 17.81
C VAL A 39 1.08 -0.42 17.54
N ASN A 40 0.73 -0.65 16.30
CA ASN A 40 -0.26 -1.68 15.93
C ASN A 40 0.19 -3.08 16.38
N PHE A 41 1.41 -3.49 15.99
CA PHE A 41 1.92 -4.82 16.33
C PHE A 41 2.06 -5.02 17.83
N VAL A 42 2.66 -4.06 18.53
CA VAL A 42 2.87 -4.12 19.99
C VAL A 42 1.53 -4.08 20.72
N GLY A 43 0.63 -3.18 20.33
CA GLY A 43 -0.66 -3.04 21.00
C GLY A 43 -1.57 -4.25 20.82
N LEU A 44 -1.50 -4.92 19.67
CA LEU A 44 -2.14 -6.23 19.49
C LEU A 44 -1.47 -7.31 20.32
N ALA A 45 -0.13 -7.37 20.37
CA ALA A 45 0.61 -8.35 21.14
C ALA A 45 0.37 -8.21 22.67
N GLU A 46 0.27 -6.99 23.18
CA GLU A 46 0.02 -6.71 24.61
C GLU A 46 -1.48 -6.68 24.96
N GLY A 47 -2.37 -6.68 23.97
CA GLY A 47 -3.81 -6.63 24.22
C GLY A 47 -4.36 -5.22 24.51
N THR A 48 -3.60 -4.16 24.20
CA THR A 48 -3.93 -2.76 24.54
C THR A 48 -4.74 -2.04 23.45
N LEU A 49 -4.84 -2.62 22.25
CA LEU A 49 -5.75 -2.13 21.23
C LEU A 49 -7.14 -2.76 21.38
N ASP A 50 -8.18 -2.01 21.06
CA ASP A 50 -9.59 -2.43 21.16
C ASP A 50 -9.88 -3.75 20.41
N ALA A 51 -9.24 -3.95 19.26
CA ALA A 51 -9.35 -5.17 18.47
C ALA A 51 -8.87 -6.44 19.22
N ALA A 52 -7.94 -6.28 20.12
CA ALA A 52 -7.41 -7.36 20.96
C ALA A 52 -8.33 -7.72 22.15
N LYS A 53 -9.33 -6.88 22.45
CA LYS A 53 -10.32 -7.11 23.52
C LYS A 53 -9.68 -7.39 24.90
N GLY A 54 -8.57 -6.71 25.21
CA GLY A 54 -7.84 -6.85 26.47
C GLY A 54 -7.04 -8.16 26.60
N LYS A 55 -6.77 -8.87 25.52
CA LYS A 55 -5.99 -10.13 25.50
C LYS A 55 -4.91 -10.08 24.43
N PRO A 56 -3.76 -10.75 24.63
CA PRO A 56 -2.75 -10.90 23.59
C PRO A 56 -3.36 -11.49 22.31
N PHE A 57 -3.39 -10.69 21.24
CA PHE A 57 -4.08 -11.03 20.00
C PHE A 57 -3.41 -12.18 19.24
N TYR A 58 -2.08 -12.25 19.29
CA TYR A 58 -1.29 -13.21 18.51
C TYR A 58 -1.14 -14.57 19.17
N ASP A 59 -1.42 -14.67 20.48
CA ASP A 59 -1.24 -15.91 21.23
C ASP A 59 -2.20 -17.01 20.72
N GLY A 60 -1.61 -18.14 20.34
CA GLY A 60 -2.34 -19.27 19.78
C GLY A 60 -2.58 -19.19 18.27
N LEU A 61 -2.25 -18.09 17.60
CA LEU A 61 -2.37 -18.00 16.14
C LEU A 61 -1.28 -18.84 15.45
N THR A 62 -1.58 -19.25 14.22
CA THR A 62 -0.67 -20.07 13.43
C THR A 62 0.06 -19.27 12.36
N PHE A 63 1.19 -19.79 11.93
CA PHE A 63 1.77 -19.43 10.63
C PHE A 63 0.94 -20.13 9.56
N HIS A 64 -0.12 -19.45 9.11
CA HIS A 64 -1.11 -20.01 8.19
C HIS A 64 -0.61 -20.14 6.76
N ARG A 65 0.49 -19.46 6.42
CA ARG A 65 1.14 -19.55 5.10
C ARG A 65 2.65 -19.55 5.28
N VAL A 66 3.29 -20.61 4.82
CA VAL A 66 4.74 -20.77 4.83
C VAL A 66 5.16 -21.21 3.43
N ILE A 67 6.05 -20.46 2.80
CA ILE A 67 6.64 -20.82 1.52
C ILE A 67 8.13 -21.05 1.76
N SER A 68 8.52 -22.30 1.84
CA SER A 68 9.90 -22.71 2.05
C SER A 68 10.15 -24.13 1.56
N LYS A 69 11.38 -24.42 1.16
CA LYS A 69 11.80 -25.79 0.82
C LYS A 69 11.57 -26.77 1.98
N GLY A 70 11.76 -26.28 3.22
CA GLY A 70 11.48 -27.05 4.43
C GLY A 70 10.02 -27.42 4.61
N ASN A 71 9.11 -26.67 4.02
CA ASN A 71 7.65 -26.91 4.00
C ASN A 71 7.19 -27.71 2.76
N GLY A 72 8.09 -28.00 1.81
CA GLY A 72 7.81 -28.75 0.59
C GLY A 72 7.61 -27.91 -0.67
N ASP A 73 7.91 -26.61 -0.60
CA ASP A 73 7.83 -25.69 -1.75
C ASP A 73 9.13 -25.76 -2.61
N ASP A 74 9.06 -25.31 -3.84
CA ASP A 74 10.20 -25.28 -4.77
C ASP A 74 11.29 -24.28 -4.36
N GLN A 75 10.92 -23.25 -3.58
CA GLN A 75 11.81 -22.16 -3.19
C GLN A 75 11.55 -21.70 -1.75
N ASP A 76 12.58 -21.06 -1.17
CA ASP A 76 12.44 -20.33 0.09
C ASP A 76 11.92 -18.92 -0.19
N PHE A 77 11.00 -18.44 0.66
CA PHE A 77 10.45 -17.10 0.56
C PHE A 77 10.21 -16.50 1.95
N MET A 78 9.17 -16.93 2.67
CA MET A 78 8.76 -16.31 3.93
C MET A 78 7.87 -17.22 4.79
N ILE A 79 7.70 -16.84 6.06
CA ILE A 79 6.66 -17.34 6.95
C ILE A 79 5.68 -16.20 7.26
N GLN A 80 4.38 -16.44 7.17
CA GLN A 80 3.32 -15.45 7.39
C GLN A 80 2.36 -15.93 8.48
N GLY A 81 2.09 -15.03 9.44
CA GLY A 81 1.19 -15.24 10.57
C GLY A 81 0.33 -14.02 10.88
N GLY A 82 -0.33 -14.02 12.05
CA GLY A 82 -1.12 -12.88 12.52
C GLY A 82 -2.56 -12.82 12.00
N ASP A 83 -3.03 -13.90 11.37
CA ASP A 83 -4.43 -14.04 10.94
C ASP A 83 -5.25 -14.79 11.99
N PRO A 84 -6.26 -14.16 12.63
CA PRO A 84 -7.11 -14.84 13.62
C PRO A 84 -8.02 -15.92 13.02
N ARG A 85 -8.21 -15.94 11.70
CA ARG A 85 -8.95 -17.00 10.99
C ARG A 85 -8.05 -18.14 10.51
N GLY A 86 -6.74 -17.92 10.43
CA GLY A 86 -5.77 -18.91 10.00
C GLY A 86 -5.88 -19.35 8.52
N ASN A 87 -6.46 -18.52 7.67
CA ASN A 87 -6.67 -18.83 6.24
C ASN A 87 -6.29 -17.69 5.28
N GLY A 88 -5.65 -16.63 5.80
CA GLY A 88 -5.21 -15.46 5.04
C GLY A 88 -6.25 -14.35 4.89
N THR A 89 -7.50 -14.55 5.35
CA THR A 89 -8.60 -13.59 5.16
C THR A 89 -8.97 -12.80 6.42
N GLY A 90 -8.38 -13.12 7.56
CA GLY A 90 -8.64 -12.50 8.84
C GLY A 90 -7.76 -11.28 9.11
N GLY A 91 -8.17 -10.52 10.13
CA GLY A 91 -7.46 -9.33 10.56
C GLY A 91 -8.09 -8.73 11.81
N PRO A 92 -7.63 -7.55 12.23
CA PRO A 92 -8.08 -6.91 13.47
C PRO A 92 -9.41 -6.16 13.32
N GLY A 93 -10.01 -6.17 12.12
CA GLY A 93 -11.27 -5.46 11.83
C GLY A 93 -11.08 -4.04 11.30
N TYR A 94 -9.84 -3.62 11.04
CA TYR A 94 -9.48 -2.34 10.43
C TYR A 94 -8.28 -2.50 9.50
N SER A 95 -8.02 -1.46 8.71
CA SER A 95 -6.79 -1.32 7.93
C SER A 95 -6.12 0.02 8.25
N PHE A 96 -4.79 0.09 8.08
CA PHE A 96 -4.02 1.32 8.28
C PHE A 96 -2.96 1.51 7.19
N ALA A 97 -2.47 2.75 7.10
CA ALA A 97 -1.56 3.19 6.05
C ALA A 97 -0.18 2.51 6.10
N ASP A 98 0.45 2.41 4.93
CA ASP A 98 1.85 1.98 4.83
C ASP A 98 2.80 3.04 5.40
N GLU A 99 3.89 2.57 6.02
CA GLU A 99 5.03 3.38 6.43
C GLU A 99 6.27 2.92 5.65
N ILE A 100 6.32 3.29 4.37
CA ILE A 100 7.47 2.95 3.51
C ILE A 100 8.63 3.89 3.83
N VAL A 101 9.78 3.32 4.18
CA VAL A 101 11.00 4.04 4.55
C VAL A 101 12.09 3.71 3.53
N ASP A 102 12.57 4.69 2.79
CA ASP A 102 13.47 4.53 1.64
C ASP A 102 14.76 3.76 1.95
N LYS A 103 15.27 3.89 3.19
CA LYS A 103 16.49 3.15 3.61
C LYS A 103 16.26 1.66 3.83
N TYR A 104 15.01 1.20 3.85
CA TYR A 104 14.67 -0.21 4.06
C TYR A 104 14.28 -0.88 2.76
N ALA A 105 15.01 -1.93 2.43
CA ALA A 105 14.75 -2.76 1.24
C ALA A 105 14.86 -4.24 1.60
N PHE A 106 14.15 -5.09 0.88
CA PHE A 106 14.13 -6.54 1.10
C PHE A 106 15.38 -7.24 0.55
N THR A 107 16.55 -6.83 1.05
CA THR A 107 17.87 -7.30 0.57
C THR A 107 18.42 -8.53 1.31
N SER A 108 17.71 -8.99 2.34
CA SER A 108 18.13 -10.15 3.15
C SER A 108 16.93 -10.97 3.64
N GLY A 109 17.21 -12.17 4.13
CA GLY A 109 16.28 -12.86 5.03
C GLY A 109 16.22 -12.19 6.39
N GLY A 110 15.22 -12.57 7.20
CA GLY A 110 15.02 -12.08 8.55
C GLY A 110 14.35 -10.71 8.67
N LEU A 111 13.81 -10.16 7.60
CA LEU A 111 13.06 -8.91 7.67
C LEU A 111 11.61 -9.18 8.08
N LEU A 112 11.14 -8.42 9.07
CA LEU A 112 9.76 -8.44 9.56
C LEU A 112 8.97 -7.34 8.86
N ALA A 113 7.90 -7.71 8.17
CA ALA A 113 7.10 -6.77 7.39
C ALA A 113 5.59 -7.07 7.47
N MET A 114 4.77 -6.07 7.17
CA MET A 114 3.31 -6.22 7.10
C MET A 114 2.88 -6.93 5.83
N ALA A 115 2.03 -7.93 5.97
CA ALA A 115 1.26 -8.47 4.85
C ALA A 115 0.08 -7.52 4.56
N ASN A 116 -0.19 -7.29 3.28
CA ASN A 116 -1.28 -6.43 2.82
C ASN A 116 -1.94 -6.97 1.53
N SER A 117 -3.08 -6.42 1.16
CA SER A 117 -3.80 -6.71 -0.08
C SER A 117 -3.72 -5.54 -1.07
N GLY A 118 -2.67 -4.75 -0.99
CA GLY A 118 -2.41 -3.53 -1.75
C GLY A 118 -2.04 -2.37 -0.82
N ALA A 119 -1.77 -1.22 -1.38
CA ALA A 119 -1.33 -0.05 -0.63
C ALA A 119 -2.34 0.33 0.49
N ASN A 120 -1.82 0.66 1.67
CA ASN A 120 -2.60 1.13 2.83
C ASN A 120 -3.66 0.13 3.35
N THR A 121 -3.42 -1.18 3.19
CA THR A 121 -4.32 -2.23 3.68
C THR A 121 -3.70 -3.11 4.77
N ASN A 122 -2.76 -2.57 5.54
CA ASN A 122 -2.15 -3.28 6.66
C ASN A 122 -3.17 -3.56 7.76
N GLY A 123 -3.05 -4.71 8.42
CA GLY A 123 -3.91 -5.13 9.52
C GLY A 123 -3.10 -5.77 10.64
N SER A 124 -3.39 -7.03 10.96
CA SER A 124 -2.63 -7.80 11.96
C SER A 124 -1.64 -8.80 11.33
N GLN A 125 -1.78 -9.11 10.03
CA GLN A 125 -0.95 -10.10 9.38
C GLN A 125 0.45 -9.54 9.09
N PHE A 126 1.47 -10.33 9.40
CA PHE A 126 2.88 -10.02 9.16
C PHE A 126 3.59 -11.21 8.54
N PHE A 127 4.74 -10.97 7.95
CA PHE A 127 5.63 -12.04 7.47
C PHE A 127 7.08 -11.77 7.86
N ILE A 128 7.86 -12.85 7.92
CA ILE A 128 9.32 -12.80 8.12
C ILE A 128 9.96 -13.47 6.92
N THR A 129 10.88 -12.77 6.26
CA THR A 129 11.57 -13.31 5.07
C THR A 129 12.58 -14.38 5.44
N ILE A 130 12.70 -15.42 4.60
CA ILE A 130 13.73 -16.46 4.69
C ILE A 130 14.95 -16.07 3.84
N VAL A 131 14.69 -15.46 2.68
CA VAL A 131 15.69 -15.04 1.69
C VAL A 131 15.45 -13.59 1.27
N PRO A 132 16.39 -12.95 0.52
CA PRO A 132 16.13 -11.66 -0.11
C PRO A 132 14.91 -11.70 -1.04
N THR A 133 14.04 -10.66 -0.96
CA THR A 133 12.80 -10.57 -1.75
C THR A 133 12.64 -9.15 -2.33
N PRO A 134 13.59 -8.69 -3.19
CA PRO A 134 13.68 -7.29 -3.60
C PRO A 134 12.43 -6.75 -4.31
N TRP A 135 11.61 -7.61 -4.91
CA TRP A 135 10.34 -7.25 -5.56
C TRP A 135 9.25 -6.77 -4.61
N LEU A 136 9.42 -6.93 -3.28
CA LEU A 136 8.54 -6.43 -2.24
C LEU A 136 8.90 -5.03 -1.75
N THR A 137 10.10 -4.53 -2.11
CA THR A 137 10.57 -3.19 -1.70
C THR A 137 9.61 -2.11 -2.19
N GLY A 138 9.25 -1.19 -1.30
CA GLY A 138 8.29 -0.12 -1.57
C GLY A 138 6.83 -0.53 -1.56
N LYS A 139 6.51 -1.81 -1.33
CA LYS A 139 5.13 -2.34 -1.34
C LYS A 139 4.65 -2.83 0.03
N HIS A 140 5.57 -3.17 0.91
CA HIS A 140 5.27 -3.67 2.25
C HIS A 140 6.11 -2.91 3.28
N THR A 141 5.47 -2.48 4.37
CA THR A 141 6.16 -1.82 5.47
C THR A 141 7.09 -2.78 6.19
N ILE A 142 8.40 -2.55 6.11
CA ILE A 142 9.41 -3.25 6.93
C ILE A 142 9.45 -2.54 8.28
N PHE A 143 9.04 -3.22 9.35
CA PHE A 143 8.97 -2.63 10.68
C PHE A 143 9.85 -3.31 11.73
N GLY A 144 10.72 -4.23 11.29
CA GLY A 144 11.68 -4.90 12.16
C GLY A 144 12.55 -5.91 11.45
N LYS A 145 13.37 -6.57 12.23
CA LYS A 145 14.24 -7.67 11.76
C LYS A 145 14.48 -8.71 12.86
N VAL A 146 14.85 -9.90 12.45
CA VAL A 146 15.30 -10.98 13.32
C VAL A 146 16.70 -10.66 13.86
N LEU A 147 16.86 -10.71 15.17
CA LEU A 147 18.15 -10.62 15.86
C LEU A 147 18.69 -12.01 16.26
N GLU A 148 17.78 -12.93 16.60
CA GLU A 148 18.07 -14.28 17.00
C GLU A 148 16.95 -15.21 16.58
N GLY A 149 17.27 -16.45 16.15
CA GLY A 149 16.26 -17.43 15.77
C GLY A 149 15.95 -17.45 14.27
N GLN A 150 16.82 -16.95 13.38
CA GLN A 150 16.64 -17.10 11.94
C GLN A 150 16.57 -18.58 11.52
N ASP A 151 17.28 -19.47 12.22
CA ASP A 151 17.20 -20.90 12.00
C ASP A 151 15.82 -21.47 12.39
N ILE A 152 15.13 -20.85 13.36
CA ILE A 152 13.76 -21.18 13.74
C ILE A 152 12.80 -20.72 12.63
N VAL A 153 12.97 -19.48 12.10
CA VAL A 153 12.21 -18.99 10.94
C VAL A 153 12.33 -19.99 9.78
N ASN A 154 13.55 -20.41 9.46
CA ASN A 154 13.82 -21.32 8.34
C ASN A 154 13.25 -22.75 8.54
N LYS A 155 13.03 -23.17 9.79
CA LYS A 155 12.46 -24.48 10.16
C LYS A 155 10.94 -24.44 10.38
N THR A 156 10.34 -23.25 10.43
CA THR A 156 8.89 -23.08 10.65
C THR A 156 8.11 -23.73 9.51
N LYS A 157 7.04 -24.41 9.85
CA LYS A 157 6.11 -25.05 8.91
C LYS A 157 4.73 -24.44 9.01
N GLN A 158 3.97 -24.58 7.95
CA GLN A 158 2.56 -24.19 7.97
C GLN A 158 1.82 -24.91 9.08
N GLY A 159 1.04 -24.15 9.86
CA GLY A 159 0.33 -24.66 11.05
C GLY A 159 1.14 -24.58 12.36
N ASP A 160 2.42 -24.27 12.34
CA ASP A 160 3.18 -23.99 13.58
C ASP A 160 2.55 -22.81 14.32
N VAL A 161 2.58 -22.85 15.66
CA VAL A 161 1.83 -21.93 16.52
C VAL A 161 2.74 -20.89 17.14
N ILE A 162 2.28 -19.64 17.15
CA ILE A 162 2.80 -18.56 17.98
C ILE A 162 2.21 -18.76 19.38
N LYS A 163 3.02 -19.22 20.32
CA LYS A 163 2.57 -19.49 21.70
C LYS A 163 2.37 -18.20 22.47
N LYS A 164 3.30 -17.24 22.28
CA LYS A 164 3.30 -15.97 22.99
C LYS A 164 4.22 -14.97 22.31
N ILE A 165 3.85 -13.69 22.36
CA ILE A 165 4.75 -12.59 22.01
C ILE A 165 4.93 -11.71 23.26
N THR A 166 6.18 -11.59 23.71
CA THR A 166 6.55 -10.72 24.84
C THR A 166 7.31 -9.51 24.32
N ILE A 167 6.86 -8.31 24.67
CA ILE A 167 7.50 -7.05 24.29
C ILE A 167 8.50 -6.63 25.36
N VAL A 168 9.71 -6.30 24.92
CA VAL A 168 10.82 -5.84 25.79
C VAL A 168 11.23 -4.44 25.37
N ARG A 169 11.27 -3.51 26.33
CA ARG A 169 11.64 -2.11 26.15
C ARG A 169 12.92 -1.82 26.91
N ASN A 170 14.06 -1.69 26.21
CA ASN A 170 15.36 -1.43 26.80
C ASN A 170 15.81 0.02 26.51
N GLY A 171 16.30 0.70 27.54
CA GLY A 171 16.74 2.09 27.46
C GLY A 171 15.61 3.10 27.71
N GLU A 172 15.98 4.31 28.07
CA GLU A 172 15.05 5.34 28.54
C GLU A 172 14.02 5.76 27.47
N ASP A 173 14.42 5.85 26.21
CA ASP A 173 13.50 6.19 25.11
C ASP A 173 12.49 5.07 24.85
N ALA A 174 12.95 3.83 24.83
CA ALA A 174 12.09 2.68 24.59
C ALA A 174 11.09 2.45 25.73
N LYS A 175 11.47 2.74 26.98
CA LYS A 175 10.55 2.68 28.13
C LYS A 175 9.40 3.67 28.03
N LYS A 176 9.59 4.80 27.33
CA LYS A 176 8.54 5.80 27.09
C LYS A 176 7.61 5.41 25.92
N PHE A 177 8.00 4.42 25.14
CA PHE A 177 7.18 3.94 24.02
C PHE A 177 5.94 3.22 24.57
N THR A 178 4.77 3.71 24.19
CA THR A 178 3.47 3.14 24.51
C THR A 178 2.75 2.69 23.22
N ALA A 179 1.83 1.76 23.37
CA ALA A 179 1.06 1.22 22.26
C ALA A 179 -0.42 1.10 22.67
N SER A 180 -1.00 2.22 23.09
CA SER A 180 -2.41 2.33 23.43
C SER A 180 -3.29 2.56 22.19
N GLN A 181 -4.61 2.37 22.33
CA GLN A 181 -5.56 2.75 21.31
C GLN A 181 -5.49 4.24 20.93
N SER A 182 -5.22 5.11 21.92
CA SER A 182 -5.01 6.54 21.68
C SER A 182 -3.79 6.82 20.82
N ASP A 183 -2.66 6.12 21.07
CA ASP A 183 -1.44 6.25 20.25
C ASP A 183 -1.69 5.80 18.82
N PHE A 184 -2.36 4.67 18.64
CA PHE A 184 -2.73 4.16 17.32
C PHE A 184 -3.63 5.14 16.56
N ASN A 185 -4.67 5.66 17.20
CA ASN A 185 -5.59 6.61 16.59
C ASN A 185 -4.90 7.90 16.15
N LYS A 186 -4.02 8.44 17.03
CA LYS A 186 -3.23 9.64 16.72
C LYS A 186 -2.31 9.42 15.53
N LEU A 187 -1.50 8.36 15.55
CA LEU A 187 -0.57 8.05 14.47
C LEU A 187 -1.28 7.74 13.15
N SER A 188 -2.45 7.07 13.20
CA SER A 188 -3.28 6.85 12.02
C SER A 188 -3.80 8.14 11.41
N ALA A 189 -4.26 9.07 12.26
CA ALA A 189 -4.72 10.38 11.80
C ALA A 189 -3.58 11.22 11.20
N ASP A 190 -2.39 11.18 11.83
CA ASP A 190 -1.20 11.87 11.33
C ASP A 190 -0.73 11.27 9.98
N ALA A 191 -0.76 9.95 9.83
CA ALA A 191 -0.43 9.27 8.57
C ALA A 191 -1.41 9.64 7.44
N LEU A 192 -2.71 9.66 7.72
CA LEU A 192 -3.74 10.10 6.76
C LEU A 192 -3.54 11.56 6.34
N LYS A 193 -3.26 12.44 7.31
CA LYS A 193 -2.98 13.86 7.03
C LYS A 193 -1.72 14.04 6.19
N ALA A 194 -0.66 13.29 6.49
CA ALA A 194 0.58 13.32 5.72
C ALA A 194 0.38 12.80 4.28
N ALA A 195 -0.39 11.73 4.11
CA ALA A 195 -0.74 11.20 2.79
C ALA A 195 -1.56 12.21 1.97
N ALA A 196 -2.55 12.85 2.59
CA ALA A 196 -3.36 13.91 1.94
C ALA A 196 -2.48 15.10 1.51
N ALA A 197 -1.57 15.56 2.38
CA ALA A 197 -0.66 16.66 2.06
C ALA A 197 0.33 16.30 0.93
N ARG A 198 0.85 15.07 0.90
CA ARG A 198 1.70 14.58 -0.21
C ARG A 198 0.94 14.54 -1.53
N LYS A 199 -0.31 14.06 -1.49
CA LYS A 199 -1.19 14.03 -2.67
C LYS A 199 -1.47 15.43 -3.18
N GLU A 200 -1.80 16.36 -2.29
CA GLU A 200 -2.04 17.76 -2.64
C GLU A 200 -0.79 18.42 -3.27
N ALA A 201 0.39 18.18 -2.69
CA ALA A 201 1.65 18.70 -3.22
C ALA A 201 1.99 18.10 -4.59
N ALA A 202 1.85 16.78 -4.77
CA ALA A 202 2.07 16.11 -6.05
C ALA A 202 1.08 16.60 -7.11
N PHE A 203 -0.18 16.79 -6.72
CA PHE A 203 -1.22 17.33 -7.59
C PHE A 203 -0.93 18.78 -8.01
N ALA A 204 -0.48 19.62 -7.06
CA ALA A 204 -0.08 21.00 -7.36
C ALA A 204 1.09 21.09 -8.36
N ASP A 205 2.08 20.21 -8.25
CA ASP A 205 3.20 20.16 -9.20
C ASP A 205 2.78 19.65 -10.59
N GLN A 206 1.86 18.70 -10.66
CA GLN A 206 1.26 18.26 -11.92
C GLN A 206 0.46 19.40 -12.57
N ILE A 207 -0.35 20.12 -11.80
CA ILE A 207 -1.10 21.28 -12.27
C ILE A 207 -0.15 22.36 -12.83
N LYS A 208 0.92 22.69 -12.10
CA LYS A 208 1.94 23.64 -12.61
C LYS A 208 2.56 23.18 -13.93
N THR A 209 2.83 21.89 -14.05
CA THR A 209 3.35 21.29 -15.28
C THR A 209 2.34 21.39 -16.42
N ILE A 210 1.08 21.12 -16.15
CA ILE A 210 -0.03 21.28 -17.11
C ILE A 210 -0.15 22.75 -17.52
N GLU A 211 -0.22 23.67 -16.59
CA GLU A 211 -0.32 25.11 -16.85
C GLU A 211 0.83 25.64 -17.70
N LYS A 212 2.05 25.19 -17.41
CA LYS A 212 3.24 25.52 -18.22
C LYS A 212 3.19 24.98 -19.64
N ASN A 213 2.84 23.71 -19.80
CA ASN A 213 2.92 23.00 -21.07
C ASN A 213 1.69 23.29 -21.95
N PHE A 214 0.57 23.63 -21.36
CA PHE A 214 -0.72 23.83 -22.02
C PHE A 214 -1.32 25.22 -21.78
N ALA A 215 -0.46 26.24 -21.55
CA ALA A 215 -0.86 27.62 -21.27
C ALA A 215 -1.81 28.24 -22.32
N ASN A 216 -1.79 27.72 -23.56
CA ASN A 216 -2.64 28.15 -24.66
C ASN A 216 -3.90 27.27 -24.85
N PHE A 217 -4.24 26.45 -23.86
CA PHE A 217 -5.47 25.67 -23.84
C PHE A 217 -6.53 26.41 -23.04
N GLU A 218 -7.79 26.20 -23.41
CA GLU A 218 -8.93 26.63 -22.59
C GLU A 218 -9.09 25.66 -21.41
N LYS A 219 -9.65 26.15 -20.31
CA LYS A 219 -9.96 25.35 -19.12
C LYS A 219 -11.46 25.42 -18.86
N ASN A 220 -12.12 24.25 -18.75
CA ASN A 220 -13.52 24.19 -18.40
C ASN A 220 -13.75 24.27 -16.86
N ALA A 221 -15.01 24.29 -16.45
CA ALA A 221 -15.40 24.38 -15.04
C ALA A 221 -14.94 23.18 -14.19
N ASP A 222 -14.73 22.01 -14.81
CA ASP A 222 -14.27 20.79 -14.14
C ASP A 222 -12.73 20.73 -14.03
N GLY A 223 -12.01 21.75 -14.53
CA GLY A 223 -10.56 21.81 -14.48
C GLY A 223 -9.87 21.08 -15.65
N ILE A 224 -10.60 20.61 -16.65
CA ILE A 224 -10.04 19.95 -17.83
C ILE A 224 -9.54 21.01 -18.79
N TYR A 225 -8.28 20.87 -19.26
CA TYR A 225 -7.74 21.74 -20.28
C TYR A 225 -8.01 21.14 -21.64
N TYR A 226 -8.36 21.98 -22.64
CA TYR A 226 -8.63 21.51 -23.99
C TYR A 226 -8.25 22.55 -25.06
N LYS A 227 -8.00 22.05 -26.26
CA LYS A 227 -7.78 22.86 -27.45
C LYS A 227 -8.43 22.20 -28.65
N ILE A 228 -9.37 22.91 -29.26
CA ILE A 228 -10.03 22.45 -30.50
C ILE A 228 -9.03 22.55 -31.65
N LYS A 229 -8.75 21.42 -32.29
CA LYS A 229 -7.90 21.33 -33.49
C LYS A 229 -8.69 21.46 -34.78
N LYS A 230 -9.91 20.93 -34.78
CA LYS A 230 -10.85 21.00 -35.89
C LYS A 230 -12.24 21.20 -35.32
N ALA A 231 -12.93 22.22 -35.78
CA ALA A 231 -14.29 22.49 -35.37
C ALA A 231 -15.25 21.43 -35.94
N GLY A 232 -16.20 21.01 -35.11
CA GLY A 232 -17.31 20.15 -35.53
C GLY A 232 -18.51 20.93 -36.04
N SER A 233 -19.56 20.22 -36.41
CA SER A 233 -20.82 20.81 -36.87
C SER A 233 -22.01 20.27 -36.09
N GLY A 234 -23.12 21.05 -36.06
CA GLY A 234 -24.35 20.68 -35.36
C GLY A 234 -24.31 20.95 -33.87
N GLU A 235 -25.18 20.28 -33.15
CA GLU A 235 -25.29 20.38 -31.69
C GLU A 235 -24.23 19.56 -30.99
N LYS A 236 -23.98 19.88 -29.70
CA LYS A 236 -23.13 19.07 -28.82
C LYS A 236 -23.73 17.67 -28.68
N THR A 237 -22.85 16.68 -28.50
CA THR A 237 -23.25 15.27 -28.32
C THR A 237 -24.25 15.08 -27.17
N GLY A 238 -23.96 15.66 -26.00
CA GLY A 238 -24.82 15.54 -24.81
C GLY A 238 -24.75 14.14 -24.15
N ARG A 239 -25.63 13.95 -23.17
CA ARG A 239 -25.70 12.73 -22.35
C ARG A 239 -26.53 11.62 -23.03
N GLY A 240 -26.19 10.35 -22.72
CA GLY A 240 -26.97 9.19 -23.16
C GLY A 240 -26.90 8.92 -24.69
N LYS A 241 -25.91 9.47 -25.37
CA LYS A 241 -25.74 9.30 -26.82
C LYS A 241 -24.70 8.23 -27.11
N LYS A 242 -24.99 7.34 -28.05
CA LYS A 242 -24.03 6.40 -28.59
C LYS A 242 -23.10 7.13 -29.55
N VAL A 243 -21.80 7.06 -29.27
CA VAL A 243 -20.75 7.76 -30.01
C VAL A 243 -19.70 6.77 -30.50
N SER A 244 -18.94 7.22 -31.50
CA SER A 244 -17.77 6.51 -32.02
C SER A 244 -16.66 7.56 -32.22
N VAL A 245 -15.53 7.38 -31.54
CA VAL A 245 -14.42 8.33 -31.51
C VAL A 245 -13.08 7.66 -31.78
N ASP A 246 -12.26 8.32 -32.58
CA ASP A 246 -10.86 8.01 -32.68
C ASP A 246 -10.10 8.76 -31.59
N TYR A 247 -9.14 8.10 -30.95
CA TYR A 247 -8.37 8.69 -29.87
C TYR A 247 -6.92 8.22 -29.85
N LYS A 248 -6.09 9.02 -29.22
CA LYS A 248 -4.73 8.67 -28.85
C LYS A 248 -4.42 9.22 -27.46
N GLY A 249 -4.19 8.33 -26.51
CA GLY A 249 -3.92 8.65 -25.11
C GLY A 249 -2.43 8.75 -24.83
N TYR A 250 -2.03 9.84 -24.17
CA TYR A 250 -0.66 10.11 -23.77
C TYR A 250 -0.57 10.33 -22.27
N LEU A 251 0.53 9.90 -21.68
CA LEU A 251 0.95 10.40 -20.37
C LEU A 251 1.52 11.82 -20.51
N ILE A 252 1.63 12.53 -19.39
CA ILE A 252 2.15 13.91 -19.39
C ILE A 252 3.61 14.01 -19.89
N ASP A 253 4.36 12.92 -19.84
CA ASP A 253 5.72 12.77 -20.35
C ASP A 253 5.76 12.49 -21.87
N GLY A 254 4.60 12.39 -22.52
CA GLY A 254 4.46 12.15 -23.98
C GLY A 254 4.41 10.69 -24.40
N ARG A 255 4.54 9.72 -23.49
CA ARG A 255 4.40 8.30 -23.81
C ARG A 255 2.96 7.98 -24.18
N VAL A 256 2.76 7.30 -25.29
CA VAL A 256 1.45 6.79 -25.72
C VAL A 256 1.13 5.56 -24.87
N PHE A 257 -0.05 5.55 -24.25
CA PHE A 257 -0.50 4.39 -23.47
C PHE A 257 -1.65 3.64 -24.14
N ASP A 258 -2.44 4.29 -24.99
CA ASP A 258 -3.50 3.66 -25.77
C ASP A 258 -3.87 4.49 -27.01
N SER A 259 -4.42 3.83 -28.05
CA SER A 259 -4.80 4.49 -29.31
C SER A 259 -5.80 3.62 -30.08
N SER A 260 -6.72 4.24 -30.80
CA SER A 260 -7.56 3.58 -31.81
C SER A 260 -6.85 3.42 -33.17
N GLU A 261 -5.63 3.94 -33.33
CA GLU A 261 -4.88 3.86 -34.58
C GLU A 261 -4.65 2.39 -35.00
N GLY A 262 -5.06 2.02 -36.19
CA GLY A 262 -5.01 0.63 -36.68
C GLY A 262 -6.09 -0.30 -36.14
N ARG A 263 -7.06 0.25 -35.38
CA ARG A 263 -8.22 -0.46 -34.81
C ARG A 263 -9.54 0.23 -35.21
N ALA A 264 -10.67 -0.39 -34.89
CA ALA A 264 -11.95 0.28 -34.98
C ALA A 264 -12.03 1.45 -33.97
N PRO A 265 -12.72 2.54 -34.30
CA PRO A 265 -12.99 3.63 -33.38
C PRO A 265 -13.66 3.14 -32.08
N LEU A 266 -13.34 3.76 -30.95
CA LEU A 266 -13.92 3.46 -29.66
C LEU A 266 -15.39 3.87 -29.63
N SER A 267 -16.28 2.91 -29.45
CA SER A 267 -17.72 3.13 -29.36
C SER A 267 -18.23 2.97 -27.93
N PHE A 268 -18.95 3.95 -27.42
CA PHE A 268 -19.55 3.91 -26.07
C PHE A 268 -20.80 4.79 -26.00
N THR A 269 -21.53 4.70 -24.87
CA THR A 269 -22.65 5.58 -24.57
C THR A 269 -22.22 6.63 -23.55
N THR A 270 -22.36 7.90 -23.88
CA THR A 270 -22.00 9.02 -22.99
C THR A 270 -22.82 9.00 -21.70
N ALA A 271 -22.19 9.38 -20.57
CA ALA A 271 -22.77 9.39 -19.23
C ALA A 271 -23.25 7.99 -18.72
N ALA A 272 -22.77 6.90 -19.31
CA ALA A 272 -23.08 5.53 -18.89
C ALA A 272 -22.00 4.89 -17.97
N GLY A 273 -21.00 5.66 -17.55
CA GLY A 273 -19.91 5.16 -16.69
C GLY A 273 -18.95 4.18 -17.35
N GLN A 274 -18.91 4.14 -18.69
CA GLN A 274 -18.06 3.24 -19.45
C GLN A 274 -16.64 3.77 -19.63
N MET A 275 -16.46 5.10 -19.49
CA MET A 275 -15.20 5.82 -19.68
C MET A 275 -14.78 6.54 -18.42
N ILE A 276 -13.50 6.96 -18.35
CA ILE A 276 -13.04 7.86 -17.29
C ILE A 276 -13.84 9.16 -17.34
N PRO A 277 -14.17 9.74 -16.16
CA PRO A 277 -15.12 10.86 -16.10
C PRO A 277 -14.77 12.04 -16.97
N GLY A 278 -13.50 12.44 -17.00
CA GLY A 278 -13.05 13.58 -17.80
C GLY A 278 -13.14 13.35 -19.31
N PHE A 279 -12.86 12.14 -19.79
CA PHE A 279 -12.99 11.82 -21.23
C PHE A 279 -14.46 11.82 -21.64
N ASP A 280 -15.32 11.20 -20.85
CA ASP A 280 -16.77 11.17 -21.09
C ASP A 280 -17.37 12.60 -21.13
N ALA A 281 -17.06 13.43 -20.13
CA ALA A 281 -17.52 14.80 -20.06
C ALA A 281 -17.09 15.62 -21.31
N MET A 282 -15.85 15.45 -21.75
CA MET A 282 -15.35 16.17 -22.91
C MET A 282 -15.98 15.69 -24.22
N VAL A 283 -16.28 14.40 -24.36
CA VAL A 283 -17.00 13.89 -25.55
C VAL A 283 -18.45 14.35 -25.57
N GLN A 284 -19.12 14.51 -24.42
CA GLN A 284 -20.45 15.10 -24.33
C GLN A 284 -20.47 16.56 -24.85
N ASP A 285 -19.37 17.29 -24.63
CA ASP A 285 -19.21 18.69 -25.06
C ASP A 285 -18.81 18.83 -26.54
N MET A 286 -18.34 17.76 -27.19
CA MET A 286 -17.92 17.76 -28.60
C MET A 286 -19.11 17.76 -29.56
N LYS A 287 -18.84 18.29 -30.77
CA LYS A 287 -19.77 18.24 -31.93
C LYS A 287 -19.32 17.17 -32.89
N LYS A 288 -20.21 16.76 -33.80
CA LYS A 288 -19.90 15.76 -34.85
C LYS A 288 -18.73 16.24 -35.72
N GLY A 289 -17.73 15.39 -35.89
CA GLY A 289 -16.53 15.65 -36.70
C GLY A 289 -15.52 16.59 -36.04
N GLU A 290 -15.73 16.96 -34.81
CA GLU A 290 -14.78 17.76 -34.04
C GLU A 290 -13.55 16.93 -33.63
N SER A 291 -12.39 17.59 -33.61
CA SER A 291 -11.17 17.04 -33.06
C SER A 291 -10.55 18.02 -32.05
N ARG A 292 -10.21 17.53 -30.86
CA ARG A 292 -9.55 18.33 -29.84
C ARG A 292 -8.46 17.55 -29.10
N THR A 293 -7.50 18.26 -28.55
CA THR A 293 -6.63 17.73 -27.49
C THR A 293 -7.24 18.08 -26.16
N ILE A 294 -7.26 17.12 -25.24
CA ILE A 294 -7.73 17.30 -23.87
C ILE A 294 -6.64 16.88 -22.89
N VAL A 295 -6.51 17.60 -21.78
CA VAL A 295 -5.64 17.22 -20.65
C VAL A 295 -6.53 17.05 -19.44
N ILE A 296 -6.65 15.82 -18.99
CA ILE A 296 -7.57 15.40 -17.94
C ILE A 296 -6.79 15.31 -16.63
N PRO A 297 -7.18 16.05 -15.56
CA PRO A 297 -6.59 15.92 -14.25
C PRO A 297 -6.75 14.49 -13.71
N PRO A 298 -5.83 14.03 -12.84
CA PRO A 298 -5.82 12.65 -12.34
C PRO A 298 -7.12 12.19 -11.70
N ASP A 299 -7.80 13.05 -10.95
CA ASP A 299 -9.07 12.77 -10.27
C ASP A 299 -10.25 12.52 -11.24
N LEU A 300 -10.18 13.10 -12.45
CA LEU A 300 -11.13 12.86 -13.53
C LEU A 300 -10.66 11.81 -14.55
N ALA A 301 -9.48 11.25 -14.34
CA ALA A 301 -8.88 10.19 -15.18
C ALA A 301 -8.94 8.84 -14.44
N TYR A 302 -7.79 8.28 -14.10
CA TYR A 302 -7.68 6.96 -13.48
C TYR A 302 -7.57 7.04 -11.94
N GLY A 303 -7.47 8.25 -11.37
CA GLY A 303 -7.33 8.50 -9.94
C GLY A 303 -6.11 7.80 -9.37
N GLU A 304 -6.26 7.27 -8.15
CA GLU A 304 -5.25 6.44 -7.49
C GLU A 304 -5.17 5.00 -8.05
N ARG A 305 -6.14 4.61 -8.87
CA ARG A 305 -6.16 3.30 -9.51
C ARG A 305 -5.21 3.30 -10.68
N ARG A 306 -4.05 2.64 -10.46
CA ARG A 306 -3.15 2.33 -11.59
C ARG A 306 -3.90 1.52 -12.64
N TYR A 307 -3.48 1.68 -13.87
CA TYR A 307 -3.61 0.61 -14.84
C TYR A 307 -2.27 -0.13 -14.85
N PRO A 308 -2.15 -1.32 -14.20
CA PRO A 308 -0.87 -1.98 -14.01
C PRO A 308 -0.10 -2.13 -15.31
N GLY A 309 1.15 -1.67 -15.34
CA GLY A 309 2.03 -1.74 -16.52
C GLY A 309 1.81 -0.67 -17.60
N VAL A 310 0.78 0.19 -17.48
CA VAL A 310 0.44 1.18 -18.51
C VAL A 310 0.41 2.60 -17.96
N ILE A 311 -0.23 2.81 -16.81
CA ILE A 311 -0.33 4.13 -16.17
C ILE A 311 0.35 4.05 -14.81
N PRO A 312 1.39 4.87 -14.54
CA PRO A 312 2.09 4.91 -13.27
C PRO A 312 1.17 5.39 -12.14
N GLU A 313 1.57 5.12 -10.91
CA GLU A 313 0.97 5.76 -9.73
C GLU A 313 1.19 7.27 -9.79
N ASN A 314 0.16 8.03 -9.46
CA ASN A 314 0.27 9.46 -9.23
C ASN A 314 0.78 9.74 -7.83
#